data_686177fb387c05cc31209cfc38942bd9
#
_entry.id   686177fb387c05cc31209cfc38942bd9
#
_cell.length_a   1.000
_cell.length_b   1.000
_cell.length_c   1.000
_cell.angle_alpha   90.00
_cell.angle_beta   90.00
_cell.angle_gamma   90.00
#
_symmetry.space_group_name_H-M   'P 1'
#
loop_
_entity.id
_entity.type
_entity.pdbx_description
1 polymer ?
#
loop_
_entity_poly.entity_id
_entity_poly.type
_entity_poly.pdbx_seq_one_letter_code
_entity_poly.pdbx_strand_id
1 'polypeptide(L)'
;IAPSILLKDGKPFMVVGSPGAARIPATVVTLIVNAVDYGLDVEKTNSAPRFLCQRSDQFLSLEARFSTEAQDGMKKKGHQLQLFGDFDLFFGGAQIILVDSSGTMYGSADPRRGGTAMGY
;
A
#
# COMPACT_ATOMS: atom_id res chain seq x y z
N ILE A 1 5.34 -12.09 7.13
CA ILE A 1 5.78 -11.53 5.83
C ILE A 1 5.17 -12.40 4.75
N ALA A 2 4.60 -11.77 3.73
CA ALA A 2 4.02 -12.44 2.56
C ALA A 2 4.68 -11.86 1.30
N PRO A 3 5.92 -12.29 0.98
CA PRO A 3 6.57 -11.83 -0.24
C PRO A 3 5.78 -12.32 -1.46
N SER A 4 5.49 -11.41 -2.37
CA SER A 4 4.67 -11.68 -3.53
C SER A 4 5.36 -11.18 -4.79
N ILE A 5 5.25 -11.93 -5.87
CA ILE A 5 5.72 -11.54 -7.20
C ILE A 5 4.53 -11.60 -8.15
N LEU A 6 4.25 -10.47 -8.80
CA LEU A 6 3.25 -10.39 -9.85
C LEU A 6 3.93 -10.53 -11.21
N LEU A 7 3.30 -11.31 -12.07
CA LEU A 7 3.72 -11.44 -13.46
C LEU A 7 2.71 -10.73 -14.36
N LYS A 8 3.22 -10.10 -15.41
CA LYS A 8 2.44 -9.55 -16.52
C LYS A 8 3.00 -10.15 -17.80
N ASP A 9 2.15 -10.82 -18.58
CA ASP A 9 2.54 -11.51 -19.81
C ASP A 9 3.73 -12.49 -19.60
N GLY A 10 3.70 -13.22 -18.48
CA GLY A 10 4.73 -14.18 -18.11
C GLY A 10 6.05 -13.60 -17.60
N LYS A 11 6.17 -12.28 -17.46
CA LYS A 11 7.38 -11.60 -16.98
C LYS A 11 7.12 -10.93 -15.62
N PRO A 12 8.15 -10.83 -14.75
CA PRO A 12 8.03 -10.08 -13.50
C PRO A 12 7.60 -8.64 -13.76
N PHE A 13 6.55 -8.19 -13.05
CA PHE A 13 6.03 -6.83 -13.11
C PHE A 13 6.18 -6.11 -11.76
N MET A 14 5.92 -6.82 -10.66
CA MET A 14 6.00 -6.23 -9.33
C MET A 14 6.51 -7.25 -8.32
N VAL A 15 7.41 -6.82 -7.46
CA VAL A 15 7.80 -7.55 -6.25
C VAL A 15 7.36 -6.72 -5.05
N VAL A 16 6.67 -7.33 -4.10
CA VAL A 16 6.11 -6.61 -2.95
C VAL A 16 6.13 -7.48 -1.70
N GLY A 17 6.43 -6.86 -0.59
CA GLY A 17 6.33 -7.49 0.73
C GLY A 17 6.17 -6.43 1.82
N SER A 18 5.47 -6.79 2.89
CA SER A 18 5.27 -5.90 4.03
C SER A 18 5.31 -6.68 5.34
N PRO A 19 5.90 -6.14 6.41
CA PRO A 19 5.59 -6.57 7.77
C PRO A 19 4.23 -6.02 8.21
N GLY A 20 3.65 -6.58 9.29
CA GLY A 20 2.40 -6.05 9.84
C GLY A 20 1.40 -7.09 10.36
N ALA A 21 1.83 -8.36 10.49
CA ALA A 21 0.98 -9.46 10.98
C ALA A 21 -0.36 -9.55 10.21
N ALA A 22 -1.50 -9.47 10.86
CA ALA A 22 -2.82 -9.54 10.23
C ALA A 22 -3.10 -8.42 9.21
N ARG A 23 -2.32 -7.35 9.21
CA ARG A 23 -2.45 -6.20 8.29
C ARG A 23 -1.76 -6.43 6.94
N ILE A 24 -0.87 -7.43 6.85
CA ILE A 24 -0.08 -7.70 5.65
C ILE A 24 -0.94 -7.89 4.40
N PRO A 25 -2.00 -8.71 4.41
CA PRO A 25 -2.81 -8.92 3.20
C PRO A 25 -3.43 -7.64 2.66
N ALA A 26 -4.01 -6.81 3.55
CA ALA A 26 -4.62 -5.54 3.14
C ALA A 26 -3.59 -4.57 2.56
N THR A 27 -2.40 -4.47 3.18
CA THR A 27 -1.32 -3.64 2.67
C THR A 27 -0.87 -4.10 1.28
N VAL A 28 -0.59 -5.39 1.11
CA VAL A 28 -0.12 -5.94 -0.17
C VAL A 28 -1.17 -5.76 -1.27
N VAL A 29 -2.44 -6.06 -0.99
CA VAL A 29 -3.54 -5.86 -1.97
C VAL A 29 -3.68 -4.39 -2.35
N THR A 30 -3.63 -3.46 -1.40
CA THR A 30 -3.71 -2.02 -1.69
C THR A 30 -2.58 -1.56 -2.61
N LEU A 31 -1.35 -2.03 -2.38
CA LEU A 31 -0.20 -1.70 -3.23
C LEU A 31 -0.37 -2.26 -4.65
N ILE A 32 -0.86 -3.49 -4.77
CA ILE A 32 -1.13 -4.11 -6.07
C ILE A 32 -2.19 -3.31 -6.84
N VAL A 33 -3.30 -2.96 -6.20
CA VAL A 33 -4.37 -2.15 -6.81
C VAL A 33 -3.83 -0.78 -7.24
N ASN A 34 -3.03 -0.13 -6.41
CA ASN A 34 -2.41 1.16 -6.75
C ASN A 34 -1.53 1.06 -8.00
N ALA A 35 -0.71 0.02 -8.11
CA ALA A 35 0.17 -0.16 -9.25
C ALA A 35 -0.55 -0.65 -10.52
N VAL A 36 -1.49 -1.59 -10.38
CA VAL A 36 -2.13 -2.27 -11.52
C VAL A 36 -3.35 -1.50 -12.02
N ASP A 37 -4.28 -1.14 -11.13
CA ASP A 37 -5.56 -0.57 -11.51
C ASP A 37 -5.48 0.96 -11.68
N TYR A 38 -4.71 1.63 -10.80
CA TYR A 38 -4.52 3.08 -10.88
C TYR A 38 -3.26 3.50 -11.64
N GLY A 39 -2.38 2.57 -11.99
CA GLY A 39 -1.17 2.85 -12.78
C GLY A 39 -0.20 3.81 -12.10
N LEU A 40 -0.17 3.84 -10.77
CA LEU A 40 0.72 4.72 -10.03
C LEU A 40 2.18 4.26 -10.19
N ASP A 41 3.09 5.23 -10.23
CA ASP A 41 4.53 4.96 -10.17
C ASP A 41 4.92 4.33 -8.81
N VAL A 42 6.15 3.84 -8.70
CA VAL A 42 6.61 3.10 -7.53
C VAL A 42 6.53 3.93 -6.24
N GLU A 43 6.89 5.21 -6.30
CA GLU A 43 6.86 6.10 -5.14
C GLU A 43 5.43 6.41 -4.69
N LYS A 44 4.55 6.78 -5.63
CA LYS A 44 3.14 7.04 -5.36
C LYS A 44 2.43 5.79 -4.88
N THR A 45 2.74 4.63 -5.47
CA THR A 45 2.18 3.35 -5.02
C THR A 45 2.48 3.11 -3.55
N ASN A 46 3.73 3.32 -3.12
CA ASN A 46 4.15 3.03 -1.76
C ASN A 46 3.73 4.11 -0.75
N SER A 47 3.77 5.37 -1.16
CA SER A 47 3.44 6.51 -0.29
C SER A 47 1.94 6.80 -0.16
N ALA A 48 1.09 6.25 -1.02
CA ALA A 48 -0.36 6.46 -0.96
C ALA A 48 -0.93 6.20 0.43
N PRO A 49 -1.98 6.95 0.85
CA PRO A 49 -2.65 6.71 2.12
C PRO A 49 -3.15 5.29 2.23
N ARG A 50 -3.01 4.69 3.41
CA ARG A 50 -3.45 3.32 3.67
C ARG A 50 -4.66 3.27 4.57
N PHE A 51 -5.44 2.23 4.39
CA PHE A 51 -6.60 1.89 5.22
C PHE A 51 -6.63 0.41 5.53
N LEU A 52 -7.38 0.05 6.55
CA LEU A 52 -7.60 -1.33 6.96
C LEU A 52 -9.03 -1.49 7.47
N CYS A 53 -9.73 -2.48 6.96
CA CYS A 53 -10.98 -2.96 7.51
C CYS A 53 -10.84 -4.45 7.79
N GLN A 54 -10.83 -4.83 9.06
CA GLN A 54 -10.83 -6.24 9.46
C GLN A 54 -12.25 -6.63 9.88
N ARG A 55 -12.64 -7.87 9.60
CA ARG A 55 -13.97 -8.38 9.94
C ARG A 55 -14.27 -8.30 11.45
N SER A 56 -13.23 -8.37 12.28
CA SER A 56 -13.32 -8.27 13.73
C SER A 56 -13.42 -6.84 14.25
N ASP A 57 -13.08 -5.86 13.39
CA ASP A 57 -12.98 -4.47 13.80
C ASP A 57 -14.32 -3.76 13.60
N GLN A 58 -14.71 -2.95 14.59
CA GLN A 58 -15.87 -2.07 14.46
C GLN A 58 -15.57 -0.84 13.61
N PHE A 59 -14.29 -0.59 13.33
CA PHE A 59 -13.81 0.62 12.70
C PHE A 59 -13.15 0.33 11.35
N LEU A 60 -13.29 1.28 10.43
CA LEU A 60 -12.43 1.41 9.29
C LEU A 60 -11.24 2.29 9.70
N SER A 61 -10.09 1.66 9.91
CA SER A 61 -8.84 2.34 10.24
C SER A 61 -8.23 2.96 9.00
N LEU A 62 -7.85 4.23 9.03
CA LEU A 62 -7.23 4.91 7.88
C LEU A 62 -6.28 6.03 8.34
N GLU A 63 -5.29 6.30 7.49
CA GLU A 63 -4.43 7.46 7.66
C GLU A 63 -5.20 8.75 7.41
N ALA A 64 -4.93 9.79 8.20
CA ALA A 64 -5.61 11.10 8.09
C ALA A 64 -5.38 11.81 6.74
N ARG A 65 -4.43 11.35 5.96
CA ARG A 65 -4.11 11.86 4.61
C ARG A 65 -5.16 11.58 3.53
N PHE A 66 -6.18 10.74 3.80
CA PHE A 66 -7.33 10.66 2.92
C PHE A 66 -8.08 12.00 2.87
N SER A 67 -8.54 12.39 1.69
CA SER A 67 -9.31 13.64 1.54
C SER A 67 -10.57 13.64 2.42
N THR A 68 -11.00 14.81 2.84
CA THR A 68 -12.25 14.96 3.61
C THR A 68 -13.44 14.37 2.86
N GLU A 69 -13.49 14.56 1.54
CA GLU A 69 -14.54 14.00 0.68
C GLU A 69 -14.55 12.46 0.73
N ALA A 70 -13.37 11.82 0.65
CA ALA A 70 -13.27 10.36 0.76
C ALA A 70 -13.70 9.87 2.16
N GLN A 71 -13.25 10.55 3.22
CA GLN A 71 -13.66 10.21 4.59
C GLN A 71 -15.17 10.34 4.79
N ASP A 72 -15.78 11.41 4.29
CA ASP A 72 -17.23 11.62 4.38
C ASP A 72 -18.01 10.62 3.52
N GLY A 73 -17.47 10.25 2.37
CA GLY A 73 -18.04 9.18 1.55
C GLY A 73 -18.07 7.83 2.29
N MET A 74 -17.00 7.49 3.02
CA MET A 74 -16.95 6.28 3.84
C MET A 74 -17.96 6.32 4.99
N LYS A 75 -18.07 7.46 5.69
CA LYS A 75 -19.08 7.65 6.75
C LYS A 75 -20.51 7.51 6.24
N LYS A 76 -20.81 8.09 5.07
CA LYS A 76 -22.14 7.99 4.42
C LYS A 76 -22.50 6.54 4.07
N LYS A 77 -21.50 5.69 3.84
CA LYS A 77 -21.68 4.24 3.64
C LYS A 77 -21.81 3.45 4.94
N GLY A 78 -21.83 4.12 6.09
CA GLY A 78 -22.01 3.50 7.40
C GLY A 78 -20.73 3.09 8.12
N HIS A 79 -19.55 3.43 7.59
CA HIS A 79 -18.30 3.12 8.28
C HIS A 79 -18.03 4.07 9.44
N GLN A 80 -17.65 3.51 10.57
CA GLN A 80 -17.06 4.27 11.67
C GLN A 80 -15.57 4.38 11.43
N LEU A 81 -15.05 5.61 11.33
CA LEU A 81 -13.66 5.85 11.00
C LEU A 81 -12.78 5.94 12.25
N GLN A 82 -11.63 5.27 12.23
CA GLN A 82 -10.54 5.48 13.17
C GLN A 82 -9.36 6.10 12.42
N LEU A 83 -9.05 7.36 12.70
CA LEU A 83 -7.98 8.08 12.02
C LEU A 83 -6.64 7.88 12.75
N PHE A 84 -5.61 7.61 11.96
CA PHE A 84 -4.22 7.49 12.38
C PHE A 84 -3.40 8.66 11.82
N GLY A 85 -2.18 8.84 12.33
CA GLY A 85 -1.25 9.85 11.83
C GLY A 85 -0.84 9.63 10.38
N ASP A 86 -0.14 10.62 9.85
CA ASP A 86 0.46 10.54 8.52
C ASP A 86 1.59 9.50 8.53
N PHE A 87 1.61 8.62 7.54
CA PHE A 87 2.60 7.56 7.44
C PHE A 87 2.73 6.72 8.72
N ASP A 88 1.61 6.31 9.29
CA ASP A 88 1.59 5.60 10.56
C ASP A 88 2.09 4.15 10.41
N LEU A 89 2.99 3.74 11.31
CA LEU A 89 3.55 2.39 11.38
C LEU A 89 2.50 1.29 11.53
N PHE A 90 1.31 1.63 12.02
CA PHE A 90 0.18 0.71 12.11
C PHE A 90 -0.12 0.02 10.77
N PHE A 91 0.03 0.73 9.65
CA PHE A 91 -0.27 0.23 8.30
C PHE A 91 0.88 -0.54 7.65
N GLY A 92 1.89 -0.95 8.41
CA GLY A 92 3.00 -1.77 7.93
C GLY A 92 4.20 -0.94 7.46
N GLY A 93 5.00 -1.52 6.59
CA GLY A 93 6.23 -0.90 6.07
C GLY A 93 6.69 -1.65 4.84
N ALA A 94 6.01 -1.41 3.71
CA ALA A 94 6.18 -2.20 2.51
C ALA A 94 7.48 -1.86 1.79
N GLN A 95 8.05 -2.88 1.15
CA GLN A 95 9.14 -2.72 0.19
C GLN A 95 8.63 -3.20 -1.16
N ILE A 96 8.79 -2.38 -2.19
CA ILE A 96 8.29 -2.70 -3.52
C ILE A 96 9.33 -2.44 -4.61
N ILE A 97 9.27 -3.25 -5.65
CA ILE A 97 9.97 -3.03 -6.91
C ILE A 97 8.94 -3.15 -8.03
N LEU A 98 8.90 -2.17 -8.92
CA LEU A 98 8.18 -2.27 -10.19
C LEU A 98 9.18 -2.49 -11.32
N VAL A 99 8.80 -3.30 -12.29
CA VAL A 99 9.62 -3.60 -13.48
C VAL A 99 8.85 -3.12 -14.70
N ASP A 100 9.47 -2.27 -15.51
CA ASP A 100 8.85 -1.78 -16.72
C ASP A 100 9.03 -2.75 -17.92
N SER A 101 8.49 -2.38 -19.06
CA SER A 101 8.57 -3.19 -20.29
C SER A 101 9.99 -3.39 -20.83
N SER A 102 10.92 -2.50 -20.48
CA SER A 102 12.33 -2.61 -20.85
C SER A 102 13.12 -3.51 -19.91
N GLY A 103 12.54 -3.91 -18.76
CA GLY A 103 13.20 -4.63 -17.69
C GLY A 103 13.89 -3.73 -16.64
N THR A 104 13.71 -2.42 -16.75
CA THR A 104 14.23 -1.48 -15.73
C THR A 104 13.46 -1.63 -14.43
N MET A 105 14.19 -1.70 -13.32
CA MET A 105 13.63 -1.87 -11.98
C MET A 105 13.60 -0.55 -11.23
N TYR A 106 12.47 -0.24 -10.64
CA TYR A 106 12.23 0.94 -9.81
C TYR A 106 11.86 0.49 -8.41
N GLY A 107 12.69 0.77 -7.42
CA GLY A 107 12.47 0.40 -6.03
C GLY A 107 11.93 1.55 -5.19
N SER A 108 11.08 1.25 -4.21
CA SER A 108 10.65 2.20 -3.18
C SER A 108 10.63 1.55 -1.81
N ALA A 109 11.25 2.24 -0.85
CA ALA A 109 11.16 1.94 0.57
C ALA A 109 10.01 2.72 1.20
N ASP A 110 9.28 2.07 2.11
CA ASP A 110 8.10 2.67 2.74
C ASP A 110 8.47 3.88 3.63
N PRO A 111 7.86 5.05 3.41
CA PRO A 111 8.07 6.21 4.27
C PRO A 111 7.59 6.01 5.71
N ARG A 112 6.77 4.97 5.97
CA ARG A 112 6.31 4.59 7.33
C ARG A 112 7.40 3.93 8.16
N ARG A 113 8.46 3.44 7.52
CA ARG A 113 9.65 2.88 8.16
C ARG A 113 10.89 3.41 7.48
N GLY A 114 11.95 3.63 8.22
CA GLY A 114 13.24 3.99 7.65
C GLY A 114 13.71 2.94 6.64
N GLY A 115 14.22 3.39 5.51
CA GLY A 115 14.76 2.54 4.46
C GLY A 115 15.11 3.35 3.23
N THR A 116 15.92 2.77 2.36
CA THR A 116 16.31 3.38 1.09
C THR A 116 16.33 2.30 0.01
N ALA A 117 15.74 2.59 -1.13
CA ALA A 117 15.93 1.78 -2.33
C ALA A 117 17.21 2.27 -3.02
N MET A 118 18.09 1.34 -3.37
CA MET A 118 19.31 1.63 -4.10
C MET A 118 19.44 0.68 -5.28
N GLY A 119 19.97 1.20 -6.38
CA GLY A 119 20.26 0.45 -7.60
C GLY A 119 21.65 0.77 -8.15
N TYR A 120 22.08 -0.02 -9.12
CA TYR A 120 23.34 0.17 -9.85
C TYR A 120 23.08 -0.04 -11.34
#